data_6f6f65177bb4ae045c798b7644a4c0de
#
_entry.id   6f6f65177bb4ae045c798b7644a4c0de
#
_cell.length_a   1.000
_cell.length_b   1.000
_cell.length_c   1.000
_cell.angle_alpha   90.00
_cell.angle_beta   90.00
_cell.angle_gamma   90.00
#
_symmetry.space_group_name_H-M   'P 1'
#
loop_
_entity.id
_entity.type
_entity.pdbx_description
1 polymer ?
#
loop_
_entity_poly.entity_id
_entity_poly.type
_entity_poly.pdbx_seq_one_letter_code
_entity_poly.pdbx_strand_id
1 'polypeptide(L)'
;MDTQKAFSQHFILATKESSQQGKAYTNLSFPLYVPGNSTVVGLEERGRPRMDGSSGYKGKAQGSNGSEGVWIANLGKGELSDVRHVYWFESAYDAMAYYQLHEKDNPDLRKAVFVSTGGNPTVGQMKGMLRQTPSAMHHICFDNDLAGRQFTENMKGVQHQLVRSRIEETPERKPYLDSLPLNQDFAKGDIDQLPKPLREKYARYESAWEETRSMRDSRLCHEDDIREQEKEVKKLYGDFRSALRSFLGIDDKQDTALVREIPKRGKDWNDCLKQEQSQAGLNSAERSNHRAKLNEQLLKEKEETLSSTYDTEENRNVAAGIDLDADGDVELNESEEKKQTHKTRR
;
A
#
# COMPACT_ATOMS: atom_id res chain seq x y z
N MET A 1 14.33 3.98 0.07
CA MET A 1 15.06 2.77 0.55
C MET A 1 14.73 1.65 -0.41
N ASP A 2 15.67 0.75 -0.69
CA ASP A 2 15.39 -0.42 -1.52
C ASP A 2 14.42 -1.35 -0.76
N THR A 3 13.32 -1.74 -1.39
CA THR A 3 12.29 -2.61 -0.83
C THR A 3 12.89 -3.93 -0.35
N GLN A 4 13.78 -4.55 -1.13
CA GLN A 4 14.44 -5.79 -0.74
C GLN A 4 15.24 -5.62 0.56
N LYS A 5 15.93 -4.49 0.72
CA LYS A 5 16.67 -4.18 1.94
C LYS A 5 15.74 -3.97 3.14
N ALA A 6 14.59 -3.31 2.95
CA ALA A 6 13.60 -3.09 4.02
C ALA A 6 13.07 -4.41 4.58
N PHE A 7 12.78 -5.38 3.70
CA PHE A 7 12.17 -6.66 4.07
C PHE A 7 13.19 -7.82 4.21
N SER A 8 14.49 -7.56 4.11
CA SER A 8 15.53 -8.60 4.04
C SER A 8 15.53 -9.60 5.20
N GLN A 9 15.04 -9.21 6.38
CA GLN A 9 14.94 -10.08 7.56
C GLN A 9 13.62 -10.87 7.63
N HIS A 10 12.69 -10.64 6.68
CA HIS A 10 11.34 -11.18 6.73
C HIS A 10 11.05 -12.22 5.64
N PHE A 11 12.05 -12.62 4.86
CA PHE A 11 11.96 -13.71 3.89
C PHE A 11 13.25 -14.53 3.87
N ILE A 12 13.14 -15.75 3.38
CA ILE A 12 14.26 -16.68 3.21
C ILE A 12 14.19 -17.36 1.85
N LEU A 13 15.28 -17.95 1.42
CA LEU A 13 15.30 -18.88 0.29
C LEU A 13 15.24 -20.30 0.84
N ALA A 14 14.15 -21.01 0.58
CA ALA A 14 13.97 -22.39 1.01
C ALA A 14 14.16 -23.34 -0.17
N THR A 15 15.11 -24.26 -0.07
CA THR A 15 15.36 -25.29 -1.08
C THR A 15 14.64 -26.57 -0.69
N LYS A 16 13.92 -27.15 -1.65
CA LYS A 16 13.20 -28.43 -1.51
C LYS A 16 13.69 -29.43 -2.51
N GLU A 17 13.84 -30.65 -2.08
CA GLU A 17 14.05 -31.77 -2.98
C GLU A 17 12.78 -32.11 -3.73
N SER A 18 12.91 -32.34 -5.04
CA SER A 18 11.82 -32.80 -5.86
C SER A 18 11.58 -34.28 -5.64
N SER A 19 10.32 -34.71 -5.81
CA SER A 19 9.99 -36.15 -5.92
C SER A 19 10.69 -36.86 -7.09
N GLN A 20 11.21 -36.10 -8.07
CA GLN A 20 12.07 -36.61 -9.14
C GLN A 20 13.51 -36.62 -8.61
N GLN A 21 14.14 -37.79 -8.57
CA GLN A 21 15.51 -37.98 -8.08
C GLN A 21 16.49 -36.98 -8.71
N GLY A 22 17.29 -36.34 -7.83
CA GLY A 22 18.36 -35.42 -8.24
C GLY A 22 17.93 -34.02 -8.66
N LYS A 23 16.67 -33.66 -8.50
CA LYS A 23 16.20 -32.28 -8.75
C LYS A 23 15.84 -31.59 -7.44
N ALA A 24 16.36 -30.38 -7.26
CA ALA A 24 15.97 -29.48 -6.19
C ALA A 24 15.50 -28.16 -6.77
N TYR A 25 14.56 -27.52 -6.08
CA TYR A 25 14.10 -26.18 -6.46
C TYR A 25 14.09 -25.26 -5.23
N THR A 26 14.41 -24.00 -5.45
CA THR A 26 14.46 -22.98 -4.42
C THR A 26 13.31 -22.01 -4.59
N ASN A 27 12.50 -21.83 -3.55
CA ASN A 27 11.42 -20.88 -3.48
C ASN A 27 11.81 -19.69 -2.62
N LEU A 28 11.29 -18.51 -2.95
CA LEU A 28 11.25 -17.41 -2.01
C LEU A 28 10.15 -17.71 -0.99
N SER A 29 10.51 -17.72 0.29
CA SER A 29 9.66 -18.21 1.36
C SER A 29 9.52 -17.17 2.46
N PHE A 30 8.31 -17.00 2.94
CA PHE A 30 7.90 -16.03 3.94
C PHE A 30 7.47 -16.77 5.19
N PRO A 31 8.25 -16.72 6.29
CA PRO A 31 7.94 -17.44 7.53
C PRO A 31 6.62 -16.97 8.14
N LEU A 32 5.77 -17.93 8.51
CA LEU A 32 4.50 -17.68 9.17
C LEU A 32 4.66 -17.85 10.68
N TYR A 33 4.05 -16.92 11.43
CA TYR A 33 4.05 -16.90 12.89
C TYR A 33 2.61 -16.83 13.39
N VAL A 34 2.31 -17.52 14.49
CA VAL A 34 1.11 -17.19 15.25
C VAL A 34 1.37 -15.85 15.95
N PRO A 35 0.50 -14.83 15.79
CA PRO A 35 0.73 -13.52 16.39
C PRO A 35 1.00 -13.61 17.90
N GLY A 36 2.07 -12.95 18.35
CA GLY A 36 2.56 -13.04 19.73
C GLY A 36 3.49 -14.22 20.02
N ASN A 37 3.79 -15.07 19.03
CA ASN A 37 4.74 -16.17 19.16
C ASN A 37 5.88 -16.01 18.14
N SER A 38 7.11 -16.28 18.58
CA SER A 38 8.31 -16.19 17.73
C SER A 38 8.62 -17.48 16.95
N THR A 39 7.87 -18.56 17.20
CA THR A 39 8.07 -19.86 16.53
C THR A 39 7.49 -19.82 15.13
N VAL A 40 8.28 -20.24 14.14
CA VAL A 40 7.80 -20.41 12.76
C VAL A 40 6.86 -21.61 12.70
N VAL A 41 5.64 -21.37 12.25
CA VAL A 41 4.58 -22.40 12.14
C VAL A 41 4.27 -22.78 10.69
N GLY A 42 5.01 -22.24 9.74
CA GLY A 42 4.82 -22.53 8.32
C GLY A 42 5.58 -21.54 7.42
N LEU A 43 5.39 -21.72 6.12
CA LEU A 43 5.98 -20.86 5.09
C LEU A 43 4.93 -20.55 4.02
N GLU A 44 4.78 -19.29 3.66
CA GLU A 44 4.19 -18.90 2.38
C GLU A 44 5.29 -18.95 1.32
N GLU A 45 5.05 -19.56 0.17
CA GLU A 45 6.09 -19.82 -0.83
C GLU A 45 5.73 -19.27 -2.20
N ARG A 46 6.76 -18.77 -2.87
CA ARG A 46 6.71 -18.30 -4.26
C ARG A 46 7.85 -18.93 -5.05
N GLY A 47 7.50 -19.71 -6.05
CA GLY A 47 8.43 -20.24 -7.03
C GLY A 47 8.89 -19.17 -8.02
N ARG A 48 9.99 -19.45 -8.73
CA ARG A 48 10.44 -18.58 -9.82
C ARG A 48 9.37 -18.49 -10.90
N PRO A 49 9.18 -17.33 -11.55
CA PRO A 49 8.36 -17.23 -12.75
C PRO A 49 8.85 -18.25 -13.80
N ARG A 50 7.94 -18.81 -14.57
CA ARG A 50 8.28 -19.70 -15.67
C ARG A 50 8.88 -18.91 -16.84
N MET A 51 9.56 -19.60 -17.75
CA MET A 51 10.20 -18.97 -18.91
C MET A 51 9.20 -18.27 -19.86
N ASP A 52 7.96 -18.71 -19.86
CA ASP A 52 6.84 -18.12 -20.61
C ASP A 52 6.23 -16.88 -19.92
N GLY A 53 6.81 -16.43 -18.79
CA GLY A 53 6.33 -15.30 -18.00
C GLY A 53 5.14 -15.62 -17.10
N SER A 54 4.60 -16.84 -17.12
CA SER A 54 3.55 -17.25 -16.22
C SER A 54 4.07 -17.38 -14.78
N SER A 55 3.15 -17.23 -13.79
CA SER A 55 3.51 -17.36 -12.38
C SER A 55 3.99 -18.78 -12.07
N GLY A 56 5.09 -18.88 -11.32
CA GLY A 56 5.54 -20.13 -10.74
C GLY A 56 4.64 -20.61 -9.59
N TYR A 57 5.15 -21.53 -8.80
CA TYR A 57 4.44 -22.04 -7.63
C TYR A 57 4.01 -20.90 -6.69
N LYS A 58 2.77 -20.97 -6.21
CA LYS A 58 2.17 -20.06 -5.24
C LYS A 58 1.40 -20.88 -4.22
N GLY A 59 1.76 -20.82 -2.95
CA GLY A 59 1.04 -21.56 -1.91
C GLY A 59 1.74 -21.50 -0.57
N LYS A 60 1.22 -22.32 0.36
CA LYS A 60 1.86 -22.58 1.65
C LYS A 60 2.61 -23.91 1.59
N ALA A 61 3.73 -23.99 2.32
CA ALA A 61 4.45 -25.26 2.47
C ALA A 61 3.56 -26.31 3.15
N GLN A 62 3.75 -27.57 2.80
CA GLN A 62 3.03 -28.66 3.45
C GLN A 62 3.30 -28.67 4.95
N GLY A 63 2.28 -28.87 5.78
CA GLY A 63 2.36 -28.86 7.24
C GLY A 63 2.32 -27.46 7.88
N SER A 64 2.16 -26.40 7.07
CA SER A 64 2.01 -25.04 7.63
C SER A 64 0.69 -24.90 8.39
N ASN A 65 0.74 -24.27 9.58
CA ASN A 65 -0.46 -23.80 10.28
C ASN A 65 -1.06 -22.59 9.53
N GLY A 66 -1.90 -22.89 8.54
CA GLY A 66 -2.57 -21.85 7.74
C GLY A 66 -3.79 -21.24 8.43
N SER A 67 -4.25 -21.78 9.56
CA SER A 67 -5.43 -21.29 10.29
C SER A 67 -5.13 -20.12 11.22
N GLU A 68 -3.90 -20.03 11.73
CA GLU A 68 -3.48 -18.99 12.68
C GLU A 68 -2.20 -18.26 12.24
N GLY A 69 -1.35 -18.96 11.46
CA GLY A 69 -0.08 -18.43 11.00
C GLY A 69 -0.23 -17.33 9.95
N VAL A 70 0.41 -16.21 10.17
CA VAL A 70 0.54 -15.08 9.24
C VAL A 70 2.01 -14.74 9.03
N TRP A 71 2.35 -14.24 7.86
CA TRP A 71 3.63 -13.57 7.70
C TRP A 71 3.55 -12.18 8.32
N ILE A 72 4.56 -11.83 9.13
CA ILE A 72 4.64 -10.54 9.83
C ILE A 72 5.98 -9.90 9.50
N ALA A 73 5.95 -8.72 8.88
CA ALA A 73 7.12 -7.89 8.69
C ALA A 73 6.99 -6.61 9.54
N ASN A 74 7.57 -6.64 10.72
CA ASN A 74 7.63 -5.48 11.62
C ASN A 74 8.87 -4.64 11.28
N LEU A 75 8.71 -3.64 10.42
CA LEU A 75 9.84 -2.81 9.96
C LEU A 75 10.34 -1.86 11.05
N GLY A 76 9.49 -1.50 12.01
CA GLY A 76 9.83 -0.65 13.15
C GLY A 76 10.63 -1.36 14.24
N LYS A 77 10.63 -2.70 14.25
CA LYS A 77 11.33 -3.56 15.23
C LYS A 77 10.91 -3.35 16.69
N GLY A 78 9.84 -2.62 16.95
CA GLY A 78 9.26 -2.44 18.29
C GLY A 78 8.30 -3.58 18.65
N GLU A 79 7.72 -3.51 19.84
CA GLU A 79 6.67 -4.43 20.27
C GLU A 79 5.41 -4.23 19.40
N LEU A 80 4.69 -5.31 19.11
CA LEU A 80 3.45 -5.25 18.33
C LEU A 80 2.38 -4.39 19.00
N SER A 81 2.35 -4.35 20.34
CA SER A 81 1.42 -3.52 21.12
C SER A 81 1.59 -2.01 20.90
N ASP A 82 2.79 -1.58 20.50
CA ASP A 82 3.15 -0.17 20.34
C ASP A 82 3.05 0.31 18.89
N VAL A 83 2.74 -0.61 17.98
CA VAL A 83 2.63 -0.31 16.55
C VAL A 83 1.43 0.58 16.28
N ARG A 84 1.64 1.63 15.47
CA ARG A 84 0.58 2.57 15.08
C ARG A 84 -0.18 2.15 13.83
N HIS A 85 0.48 1.46 12.90
CA HIS A 85 -0.08 1.10 11.59
C HIS A 85 0.21 -0.35 11.25
N VAL A 86 -0.84 -1.11 10.92
CA VAL A 86 -0.76 -2.48 10.44
C VAL A 86 -1.42 -2.57 9.08
N TYR A 87 -0.70 -3.05 8.07
CA TYR A 87 -1.16 -3.18 6.69
C TYR A 87 -1.38 -4.66 6.36
N TRP A 88 -2.58 -5.01 5.87
CA TRP A 88 -3.01 -6.38 5.62
C TRP A 88 -3.11 -6.70 4.14
N PHE A 89 -2.55 -7.83 3.73
CA PHE A 89 -2.51 -8.27 2.35
C PHE A 89 -2.82 -9.76 2.25
N GLU A 90 -3.26 -10.19 1.06
CA GLU A 90 -3.43 -11.59 0.75
C GLU A 90 -2.10 -12.30 0.48
N SER A 91 -1.08 -11.56 0.05
CA SER A 91 0.26 -12.09 -0.17
C SER A 91 1.37 -11.15 0.30
N ALA A 92 2.52 -11.72 0.67
CA ALA A 92 3.71 -10.94 1.02
C ALA A 92 4.24 -10.11 -0.17
N TYR A 93 4.01 -10.55 -1.41
CA TYR A 93 4.37 -9.77 -2.60
C TYR A 93 3.58 -8.48 -2.72
N ASP A 94 2.28 -8.51 -2.41
CA ASP A 94 1.44 -7.32 -2.43
C ASP A 94 1.86 -6.34 -1.33
N ALA A 95 2.26 -6.84 -0.17
CA ALA A 95 2.82 -6.03 0.90
C ALA A 95 4.10 -5.29 0.47
N MET A 96 5.03 -6.00 -0.18
CA MET A 96 6.27 -5.38 -0.69
C MET A 96 6.00 -4.42 -1.84
N ALA A 97 5.04 -4.73 -2.72
CA ALA A 97 4.62 -3.85 -3.81
C ALA A 97 4.00 -2.56 -3.27
N TYR A 98 3.09 -2.67 -2.28
CA TYR A 98 2.51 -1.52 -1.60
C TYR A 98 3.58 -0.61 -0.99
N TYR A 99 4.52 -1.20 -0.25
CA TYR A 99 5.65 -0.45 0.31
C TYR A 99 6.44 0.30 -0.76
N GLN A 100 6.80 -0.38 -1.86
CA GLN A 100 7.56 0.20 -2.97
C GLN A 100 6.83 1.36 -3.65
N LEU A 101 5.51 1.27 -3.77
CA LEU A 101 4.67 2.30 -4.36
C LEU A 101 4.57 3.57 -3.48
N HIS A 102 4.56 3.40 -2.15
CA HIS A 102 4.17 4.48 -1.24
C HIS A 102 5.26 4.95 -0.27
N GLU A 103 6.39 4.26 -0.15
CA GLU A 103 7.40 4.57 0.89
C GLU A 103 8.05 5.95 0.75
N LYS A 104 8.07 6.51 -0.46
CA LYS A 104 8.61 7.85 -0.72
C LYS A 104 7.69 8.94 -0.21
N ASP A 105 6.39 8.74 -0.38
CA ASP A 105 5.36 9.72 -0.02
C ASP A 105 4.87 9.52 1.42
N ASN A 106 5.06 8.32 1.98
CA ASN A 106 4.70 7.96 3.34
C ASN A 106 5.87 7.30 4.10
N PRO A 107 6.80 8.09 4.68
CA PRO A 107 7.94 7.57 5.43
C PRO A 107 7.58 6.73 6.67
N ASP A 108 6.36 6.87 7.22
CA ASP A 108 5.91 6.11 8.39
C ASP A 108 5.77 4.62 8.10
N LEU A 109 5.66 4.22 6.83
CA LEU A 109 5.70 2.81 6.42
C LEU A 109 6.98 2.09 6.90
N ARG A 110 8.07 2.81 7.13
CA ARG A 110 9.33 2.26 7.67
C ARG A 110 9.22 1.82 9.13
N LYS A 111 8.14 2.19 9.81
CA LYS A 111 7.84 1.83 11.20
C LYS A 111 6.58 0.98 11.33
N ALA A 112 5.93 0.70 10.20
CA ALA A 112 4.69 -0.07 10.16
C ALA A 112 4.93 -1.57 10.23
N VAL A 113 3.87 -2.30 10.49
CA VAL A 113 3.80 -3.75 10.38
C VAL A 113 3.03 -4.12 9.12
N PHE A 114 3.60 -5.03 8.35
CA PHE A 114 2.98 -5.61 7.18
C PHE A 114 2.63 -7.07 7.46
N VAL A 115 1.41 -7.46 7.12
CA VAL A 115 0.87 -8.80 7.40
C VAL A 115 0.38 -9.42 6.09
N SER A 116 0.80 -10.66 5.80
CA SER A 116 0.20 -11.48 4.75
C SER A 116 -0.51 -12.66 5.36
N THR A 117 -1.73 -12.91 4.90
CA THR A 117 -2.53 -14.09 5.29
C THR A 117 -2.17 -15.33 4.45
N GLY A 118 -1.38 -15.15 3.38
CA GLY A 118 -0.99 -16.20 2.46
C GLY A 118 -2.19 -16.80 1.70
N GLY A 119 -3.12 -15.95 1.26
CA GLY A 119 -4.40 -16.28 0.64
C GLY A 119 -5.57 -15.85 1.53
N ASN A 120 -6.67 -16.61 1.48
CA ASN A 120 -7.89 -16.29 2.22
C ASN A 120 -7.63 -16.14 3.73
N PRO A 121 -7.93 -14.96 4.32
CA PRO A 121 -7.75 -14.72 5.74
C PRO A 121 -8.70 -15.60 6.58
N THR A 122 -8.21 -16.08 7.70
CA THR A 122 -9.01 -16.84 8.67
C THR A 122 -9.36 -15.98 9.89
N VAL A 123 -10.40 -16.40 10.62
CA VAL A 123 -10.78 -15.76 11.90
C VAL A 123 -9.62 -15.83 12.91
N GLY A 124 -8.88 -16.97 12.95
CA GLY A 124 -7.73 -17.15 13.84
C GLY A 124 -6.60 -16.13 13.56
N GLN A 125 -6.23 -15.97 12.30
CA GLN A 125 -5.24 -14.99 11.86
C GLN A 125 -5.63 -13.56 12.23
N MET A 126 -6.86 -13.15 11.87
CA MET A 126 -7.38 -11.82 12.16
C MET A 126 -7.43 -11.55 13.66
N LYS A 127 -8.03 -12.47 14.43
CA LYS A 127 -8.16 -12.36 15.89
C LYS A 127 -6.82 -12.30 16.59
N GLY A 128 -5.86 -13.11 16.13
CA GLY A 128 -4.50 -13.12 16.66
C GLY A 128 -3.82 -11.75 16.54
N MET A 129 -3.77 -11.19 15.33
CA MET A 129 -3.14 -9.87 15.11
C MET A 129 -3.86 -8.73 15.80
N LEU A 130 -5.20 -8.65 15.71
CA LEU A 130 -5.99 -7.60 16.37
C LEU A 130 -5.79 -7.57 17.89
N ARG A 131 -5.53 -8.74 18.52
CA ARG A 131 -5.21 -8.81 19.95
C ARG A 131 -3.80 -8.30 20.27
N GLN A 132 -2.84 -8.55 19.39
CA GLN A 132 -1.45 -8.13 19.59
C GLN A 132 -1.21 -6.66 19.25
N THR A 133 -2.11 -6.04 18.48
CA THR A 133 -1.99 -4.66 18.00
C THR A 133 -3.22 -3.82 18.38
N PRO A 134 -3.57 -3.74 19.69
CA PRO A 134 -4.85 -3.19 20.15
C PRO A 134 -5.04 -1.70 19.88
N SER A 135 -3.95 -0.96 19.73
CA SER A 135 -3.95 0.49 19.50
C SER A 135 -3.58 0.89 18.07
N ALA A 136 -3.38 -0.09 17.18
CA ALA A 136 -2.98 0.19 15.81
C ALA A 136 -4.16 0.56 14.91
N MET A 137 -3.91 1.43 13.95
CA MET A 137 -4.78 1.60 12.79
C MET A 137 -4.51 0.46 11.81
N HIS A 138 -5.55 -0.26 11.40
CA HIS A 138 -5.45 -1.38 10.47
C HIS A 138 -5.87 -0.95 9.07
N HIS A 139 -4.94 -1.00 8.13
CA HIS A 139 -5.14 -0.73 6.72
C HIS A 139 -5.39 -2.05 5.99
N ILE A 140 -6.59 -2.22 5.46
CA ILE A 140 -7.02 -3.44 4.77
C ILE A 140 -6.73 -3.28 3.28
N CYS A 141 -5.61 -3.83 2.85
CA CYS A 141 -5.07 -3.73 1.50
C CYS A 141 -5.29 -5.02 0.69
N PHE A 142 -6.38 -5.76 0.96
CA PHE A 142 -6.78 -6.93 0.19
C PHE A 142 -7.14 -6.58 -1.26
N ASP A 143 -7.12 -7.56 -2.14
CA ASP A 143 -7.39 -7.43 -3.56
C ASP A 143 -8.66 -6.62 -3.85
N ASN A 144 -8.66 -5.87 -4.95
CA ASN A 144 -9.81 -5.07 -5.38
C ASN A 144 -10.82 -5.91 -6.17
N ASP A 145 -11.29 -6.98 -5.54
CA ASP A 145 -12.31 -7.87 -6.09
C ASP A 145 -13.39 -8.20 -5.06
N LEU A 146 -14.30 -9.12 -5.40
CA LEU A 146 -15.37 -9.52 -4.51
C LEU A 146 -14.85 -10.23 -3.26
N ALA A 147 -13.82 -11.07 -3.40
CA ALA A 147 -13.22 -11.80 -2.27
C ALA A 147 -12.58 -10.83 -1.28
N GLY A 148 -11.75 -9.87 -1.76
CA GLY A 148 -11.13 -8.88 -0.89
C GLY A 148 -12.13 -7.97 -0.18
N ARG A 149 -13.29 -7.69 -0.79
CA ARG A 149 -14.41 -7.01 -0.10
C ARG A 149 -14.99 -7.86 1.00
N GLN A 150 -15.25 -9.14 0.72
CA GLN A 150 -15.78 -10.08 1.71
C GLN A 150 -14.81 -10.26 2.89
N PHE A 151 -13.50 -10.35 2.63
CA PHE A 151 -12.48 -10.43 3.67
C PHE A 151 -12.44 -9.19 4.56
N THR A 152 -12.65 -8.01 3.97
CA THR A 152 -12.77 -6.76 4.71
C THR A 152 -13.97 -6.79 5.68
N GLU A 153 -15.13 -7.24 5.22
CA GLU A 153 -16.33 -7.35 6.08
C GLU A 153 -16.14 -8.43 7.16
N ASN A 154 -15.53 -9.55 6.85
CA ASN A 154 -15.19 -10.59 7.83
C ASN A 154 -14.28 -10.01 8.92
N MET A 155 -13.29 -9.17 8.57
CA MET A 155 -12.40 -8.55 9.54
C MET A 155 -13.12 -7.56 10.46
N LYS A 156 -14.06 -6.78 9.93
CA LYS A 156 -14.94 -5.93 10.75
C LYS A 156 -15.74 -6.77 11.75
N GLY A 157 -16.30 -7.90 11.30
CA GLY A 157 -17.01 -8.83 12.16
C GLY A 157 -16.16 -9.40 13.29
N VAL A 158 -14.91 -9.78 13.00
CA VAL A 158 -13.94 -10.25 14.01
C VAL A 158 -13.60 -9.15 15.01
N GLN A 159 -13.37 -7.92 14.56
CA GLN A 159 -13.11 -6.79 15.44
C GLN A 159 -14.29 -6.54 16.38
N HIS A 160 -15.53 -6.54 15.88
CA HIS A 160 -16.72 -6.41 16.70
C HIS A 160 -16.83 -7.51 17.76
N GLN A 161 -16.54 -8.76 17.41
CA GLN A 161 -16.54 -9.87 18.37
C GLN A 161 -15.51 -9.68 19.49
N LEU A 162 -14.33 -9.13 19.18
CA LEU A 162 -13.31 -8.84 20.18
C LEU A 162 -13.74 -7.72 21.13
N VAL A 163 -14.34 -6.66 20.60
CA VAL A 163 -14.91 -5.56 21.41
C VAL A 163 -16.02 -6.11 22.30
N ARG A 164 -16.94 -6.90 21.74
CA ARG A 164 -18.02 -7.53 22.47
C ARG A 164 -17.51 -8.40 23.65
N SER A 165 -16.52 -9.24 23.41
CA SER A 165 -15.93 -10.08 24.45
C SER A 165 -15.36 -9.26 25.61
N ARG A 166 -14.73 -8.12 25.33
CA ARG A 166 -14.21 -7.20 26.38
C ARG A 166 -15.33 -6.58 27.22
N ILE A 167 -16.47 -6.29 26.60
CA ILE A 167 -17.64 -5.74 27.31
C ILE A 167 -18.28 -6.80 28.19
N GLU A 168 -18.34 -8.07 27.73
CA GLU A 168 -18.83 -9.20 28.49
C GLU A 168 -18.08 -9.43 29.80
N GLU A 169 -16.79 -9.08 29.83
CA GLU A 169 -15.95 -9.14 31.04
C GLU A 169 -16.30 -8.04 32.07
N THR A 170 -17.16 -7.06 31.70
CA THR A 170 -17.56 -5.96 32.55
C THR A 170 -19.04 -6.14 32.95
N PRO A 171 -19.37 -6.66 34.14
CA PRO A 171 -20.76 -7.04 34.54
C PRO A 171 -21.79 -5.93 34.40
N GLU A 172 -21.39 -4.67 34.71
CA GLU A 172 -22.27 -3.51 34.63
C GLU A 172 -22.65 -3.11 33.19
N ARG A 173 -21.92 -3.58 32.21
CA ARG A 173 -22.09 -3.26 30.79
C ARG A 173 -22.74 -4.38 29.99
N LYS A 174 -22.78 -5.58 30.54
CA LYS A 174 -23.35 -6.77 29.89
C LYS A 174 -24.78 -6.57 29.36
N PRO A 175 -25.70 -5.85 30.05
CA PRO A 175 -27.04 -5.61 29.53
C PRO A 175 -27.09 -4.81 28.24
N TYR A 176 -26.03 -4.06 27.91
CA TYR A 176 -25.97 -3.21 26.72
C TYR A 176 -25.26 -3.87 25.54
N LEU A 177 -24.82 -5.11 25.71
CA LEU A 177 -24.05 -5.85 24.70
C LEU A 177 -24.85 -6.13 23.43
N ASP A 178 -26.13 -6.45 23.60
CA ASP A 178 -27.03 -6.76 22.50
C ASP A 178 -27.48 -5.47 21.78
N SER A 179 -27.29 -4.30 22.42
CA SER A 179 -27.56 -2.97 21.88
C SER A 179 -26.37 -2.40 21.07
N LEU A 180 -25.21 -3.08 21.04
CA LEU A 180 -24.10 -2.66 20.19
C LEU A 180 -24.44 -2.98 18.74
N PRO A 181 -24.50 -1.95 17.87
CA PRO A 181 -24.82 -2.17 16.48
C PRO A 181 -23.69 -2.96 15.81
N LEU A 182 -23.94 -4.23 15.60
CA LEU A 182 -23.16 -5.03 14.65
C LEU A 182 -23.50 -4.65 13.22
N ASN A 183 -24.72 -4.15 12.98
CA ASN A 183 -25.20 -3.59 11.72
C ASN A 183 -26.43 -2.70 12.01
N GLN A 184 -26.27 -1.43 11.93
CA GLN A 184 -27.15 -0.33 11.58
C GLN A 184 -28.46 -0.07 12.37
N ASP A 185 -29.11 -1.02 13.05
CA ASP A 185 -30.38 -0.75 13.68
C ASP A 185 -30.42 -1.26 15.14
N PHE A 186 -30.43 -0.32 16.08
CA PHE A 186 -30.85 -0.62 17.44
C PHE A 186 -32.33 -1.03 17.43
N ALA A 187 -32.67 -2.16 17.99
CA ALA A 187 -34.06 -2.44 18.27
C ALA A 187 -34.57 -1.40 19.29
N LYS A 188 -35.80 -0.89 19.11
CA LYS A 188 -36.35 0.16 19.94
C LYS A 188 -36.34 -0.19 21.45
N GLY A 189 -36.49 -1.46 21.80
CA GLY A 189 -36.42 -1.94 23.18
C GLY A 189 -35.03 -1.85 23.82
N ASP A 190 -33.96 -1.85 23.02
CA ASP A 190 -32.59 -1.76 23.51
C ASP A 190 -32.23 -0.32 23.92
N ILE A 191 -32.82 0.67 23.22
CA ILE A 191 -32.60 2.09 23.49
C ILE A 191 -33.23 2.47 24.84
N ASP A 192 -34.38 1.92 25.16
CA ASP A 192 -35.08 2.22 26.44
C ASP A 192 -34.28 1.80 27.68
N GLN A 193 -33.37 0.84 27.51
CA GLN A 193 -32.49 0.36 28.58
C GLN A 193 -31.25 1.24 28.77
N LEU A 194 -30.92 2.14 27.84
CA LEU A 194 -29.75 3.01 27.92
C LEU A 194 -29.97 4.12 29.02
N PRO A 195 -28.89 4.62 29.63
CA PRO A 195 -28.94 5.80 30.48
C PRO A 195 -29.59 6.99 29.78
N LYS A 196 -30.31 7.81 30.56
CA LYS A 196 -31.06 8.97 30.06
C LYS A 196 -30.28 9.87 29.07
N PRO A 197 -29.01 10.26 29.35
CA PRO A 197 -28.25 11.10 28.41
C PRO A 197 -28.03 10.46 27.05
N LEU A 198 -27.87 9.12 26.94
CA LEU A 198 -27.73 8.40 25.71
C LEU A 198 -29.05 8.29 24.96
N ARG A 199 -30.15 8.02 25.67
CA ARG A 199 -31.50 8.02 25.09
C ARG A 199 -31.83 9.35 24.45
N GLU A 200 -31.50 10.48 25.11
CA GLU A 200 -31.74 11.82 24.55
C GLU A 200 -30.94 12.09 23.30
N LYS A 201 -29.68 11.64 23.25
CA LYS A 201 -28.86 11.73 22.03
C LYS A 201 -29.42 10.89 20.88
N TYR A 202 -29.86 9.67 21.19
CA TYR A 202 -30.50 8.80 20.20
C TYR A 202 -31.80 9.39 19.69
N ALA A 203 -32.66 9.91 20.57
CA ALA A 203 -33.92 10.52 20.17
C ALA A 203 -33.73 11.71 19.21
N ARG A 204 -32.68 12.53 19.43
CA ARG A 204 -32.33 13.61 18.49
C ARG A 204 -31.95 13.08 17.12
N TYR A 205 -31.12 12.03 17.08
CA TYR A 205 -30.76 11.37 15.83
C TYR A 205 -31.98 10.78 15.14
N GLU A 206 -32.83 10.04 15.84
CA GLU A 206 -34.04 9.41 15.33
C GLU A 206 -35.00 10.45 14.73
N SER A 207 -35.25 11.56 15.47
CA SER A 207 -36.08 12.67 14.99
C SER A 207 -35.54 13.28 13.70
N ALA A 208 -34.24 13.55 13.63
CA ALA A 208 -33.61 14.10 12.41
C ALA A 208 -33.66 13.11 11.23
N TRP A 209 -33.54 11.81 11.52
CA TRP A 209 -33.67 10.76 10.51
C TRP A 209 -35.10 10.67 9.94
N GLU A 210 -36.11 10.70 10.81
CA GLU A 210 -37.50 10.69 10.39
C GLU A 210 -37.85 11.94 9.56
N GLU A 211 -37.35 13.11 9.97
CA GLU A 211 -37.48 14.35 9.21
C GLU A 211 -36.84 14.24 7.83
N THR A 212 -35.62 13.74 7.74
CA THR A 212 -34.93 13.50 6.44
C THR A 212 -35.72 12.56 5.55
N ARG A 213 -36.28 11.49 6.13
CA ARG A 213 -37.12 10.54 5.41
C ARG A 213 -38.39 11.24 4.86
N SER A 214 -39.03 12.04 5.70
CA SER A 214 -40.21 12.83 5.27
C SER A 214 -39.87 13.84 4.17
N MET A 215 -38.69 14.48 4.23
CA MET A 215 -38.21 15.39 3.19
C MET A 215 -38.00 14.67 1.86
N ARG A 216 -37.41 13.46 1.88
CA ARG A 216 -37.20 12.63 0.68
C ARG A 216 -38.53 12.18 0.04
N ASP A 217 -39.50 11.86 0.86
CA ASP A 217 -40.84 11.46 0.40
C ASP A 217 -41.67 12.66 -0.13
N SER A 218 -41.26 13.89 0.24
CA SER A 218 -41.89 15.13 -0.19
C SER A 218 -41.35 15.59 -1.56
N ARG A 219 -42.24 15.79 -2.52
CA ARG A 219 -41.90 16.36 -3.84
C ARG A 219 -41.60 17.87 -3.82
N LEU A 220 -41.68 18.48 -2.65
CA LEU A 220 -41.55 19.94 -2.48
C LEU A 220 -40.18 20.34 -1.88
N CYS A 221 -39.37 19.39 -1.41
CA CYS A 221 -38.07 19.67 -0.83
C CYS A 221 -36.97 19.70 -1.91
N HIS A 222 -36.09 20.70 -1.84
CA HIS A 222 -34.93 20.78 -2.69
C HIS A 222 -33.86 19.74 -2.27
N GLU A 223 -33.15 19.21 -3.27
CA GLU A 223 -32.08 18.23 -3.00
C GLU A 223 -30.97 18.76 -2.08
N ASP A 224 -30.66 20.05 -2.13
CA ASP A 224 -29.65 20.67 -1.30
C ASP A 224 -30.06 20.70 0.18
N ASP A 225 -31.36 20.95 0.45
CA ASP A 225 -31.92 20.91 1.82
C ASP A 225 -31.86 19.48 2.39
N ILE A 226 -32.18 18.49 1.57
CA ILE A 226 -32.06 17.08 1.94
C ILE A 226 -30.60 16.71 2.27
N ARG A 227 -29.64 17.14 1.43
CA ARG A 227 -28.21 16.89 1.67
C ARG A 227 -27.71 17.54 2.96
N GLU A 228 -28.17 18.75 3.27
CA GLU A 228 -27.80 19.43 4.50
C GLU A 228 -28.35 18.68 5.72
N GLN A 229 -29.62 18.25 5.66
CA GLN A 229 -30.24 17.45 6.70
C GLN A 229 -29.53 16.08 6.88
N GLU A 230 -29.11 15.45 5.79
CA GLU A 230 -28.29 14.22 5.84
C GLU A 230 -26.95 14.39 6.56
N LYS A 231 -26.32 15.56 6.40
CA LYS A 231 -25.08 15.87 7.15
C LYS A 231 -25.36 15.99 8.65
N GLU A 232 -26.46 16.65 9.02
CA GLU A 232 -26.85 16.76 10.43
C GLU A 232 -27.21 15.39 11.03
N VAL A 233 -27.96 14.55 10.32
CA VAL A 233 -28.22 13.15 10.71
C VAL A 233 -26.93 12.39 10.97
N LYS A 234 -25.99 12.48 10.04
CA LYS A 234 -24.67 11.82 10.18
C LYS A 234 -23.88 12.30 11.40
N LYS A 235 -23.94 13.60 11.68
CA LYS A 235 -23.30 14.22 12.84
C LYS A 235 -23.94 13.73 14.14
N LEU A 236 -25.29 13.80 14.25
CA LEU A 236 -26.04 13.35 15.42
C LEU A 236 -25.83 11.86 15.71
N TYR A 237 -25.77 11.04 14.68
CA TYR A 237 -25.43 9.62 14.82
C TYR A 237 -24.00 9.43 15.33
N GLY A 238 -23.04 10.20 14.81
CA GLY A 238 -21.65 10.21 15.29
C GLY A 238 -21.54 10.59 16.77
N ASP A 239 -22.26 11.63 17.19
CA ASP A 239 -22.30 12.12 18.57
C ASP A 239 -22.92 11.09 19.54
N PHE A 240 -24.01 10.43 19.11
CA PHE A 240 -24.60 9.34 19.87
C PHE A 240 -23.66 8.15 19.99
N ARG A 241 -23.09 7.72 18.87
CA ARG A 241 -22.17 6.58 18.82
C ARG A 241 -20.92 6.80 19.66
N SER A 242 -20.34 8.00 19.61
CA SER A 242 -19.18 8.37 20.43
C SER A 242 -19.52 8.34 21.93
N ALA A 243 -20.67 8.88 22.30
CA ALA A 243 -21.12 8.86 23.70
C ALA A 243 -21.42 7.44 24.19
N LEU A 244 -22.05 6.60 23.38
CA LEU A 244 -22.31 5.19 23.69
C LEU A 244 -21.00 4.42 23.91
N ARG A 245 -20.02 4.62 23.04
CA ARG A 245 -18.70 3.99 23.14
C ARG A 245 -17.97 4.40 24.40
N SER A 246 -17.98 5.71 24.71
CA SER A 246 -17.42 6.23 25.96
C SER A 246 -18.08 5.61 27.18
N PHE A 247 -19.40 5.49 27.17
CA PHE A 247 -20.17 4.83 28.25
C PHE A 247 -19.79 3.35 28.38
N LEU A 248 -19.61 2.64 27.27
CA LEU A 248 -19.19 1.24 27.26
C LEU A 248 -17.69 1.07 27.59
N GLY A 249 -16.93 2.16 27.74
CA GLY A 249 -15.49 2.15 27.99
C GLY A 249 -14.70 1.61 26.78
N ILE A 250 -15.27 1.75 25.60
CA ILE A 250 -14.59 1.45 24.34
C ILE A 250 -13.76 2.68 24.00
N ASP A 251 -12.44 2.59 24.14
CA ASP A 251 -11.52 3.66 23.78
C ASP A 251 -11.64 3.94 22.27
N ASP A 252 -11.77 5.20 21.89
CA ASP A 252 -11.78 5.63 20.49
C ASP A 252 -10.51 5.19 19.74
N LYS A 253 -9.41 5.04 20.48
CA LYS A 253 -8.16 4.47 19.93
C LYS A 253 -8.21 2.97 19.70
N GLN A 254 -9.07 2.22 20.40
CA GLN A 254 -9.18 0.76 20.27
C GLN A 254 -10.18 0.31 19.19
N ASP A 255 -11.08 1.21 18.78
CA ASP A 255 -11.97 1.01 17.63
C ASP A 255 -11.39 1.66 16.38
N THR A 256 -10.13 1.84 16.41
CA THR A 256 -9.42 2.48 15.32
C THR A 256 -9.67 1.73 14.05
N ALA A 257 -10.43 2.39 13.35
CA ALA A 257 -10.71 2.37 11.96
C ALA A 257 -9.96 1.25 11.21
N LEU A 258 -10.70 0.23 10.87
CA LEU A 258 -10.33 -0.59 9.73
C LEU A 258 -10.52 0.30 8.50
N VAL A 259 -9.43 0.76 7.93
CA VAL A 259 -9.44 1.57 6.70
C VAL A 259 -9.16 0.65 5.53
N ARG A 260 -10.10 0.57 4.58
CA ARG A 260 -9.85 -0.16 3.34
C ARG A 260 -9.07 0.70 2.36
N GLU A 261 -7.97 0.18 1.87
CA GLU A 261 -7.19 0.75 0.78
C GLU A 261 -7.21 -0.19 -0.43
N ILE A 262 -7.37 0.40 -1.61
CA ILE A 262 -7.43 -0.35 -2.86
C ILE A 262 -6.39 0.19 -3.84
N PRO A 263 -5.79 -0.67 -4.68
CA PRO A 263 -4.87 -0.22 -5.70
C PRO A 263 -5.60 0.69 -6.70
N LYS A 264 -4.91 1.75 -7.13
CA LYS A 264 -5.44 2.70 -8.13
C LYS A 264 -5.64 2.04 -9.49
N ARG A 265 -4.89 0.98 -9.78
CA ARG A 265 -4.89 0.24 -11.05
C ARG A 265 -4.66 -1.24 -10.76
N GLY A 266 -5.22 -2.11 -11.62
CA GLY A 266 -5.08 -3.54 -11.46
C GLY A 266 -5.97 -4.13 -10.36
N LYS A 267 -5.83 -5.42 -10.17
CA LYS A 267 -6.58 -6.19 -9.18
C LYS A 267 -5.91 -6.13 -7.81
N ASP A 268 -4.60 -6.23 -7.78
CA ASP A 268 -3.77 -6.28 -6.59
C ASP A 268 -2.62 -5.25 -6.65
N TRP A 269 -1.87 -5.11 -5.57
CA TRP A 269 -0.80 -4.12 -5.45
C TRP A 269 0.41 -4.45 -6.32
N ASN A 270 0.68 -5.73 -6.56
CA ASN A 270 1.75 -6.16 -7.43
C ASN A 270 1.43 -5.86 -8.91
N ASP A 271 0.18 -6.01 -9.32
CA ASP A 271 -0.28 -5.60 -10.65
C ASP A 271 -0.23 -4.07 -10.81
N CYS A 272 -0.61 -3.31 -9.77
CA CYS A 272 -0.48 -1.86 -9.76
C CYS A 272 0.98 -1.43 -9.97
N LEU A 273 1.91 -2.02 -9.23
CA LEU A 273 3.35 -1.74 -9.34
C LEU A 273 3.90 -2.05 -10.74
N LYS A 274 3.55 -3.21 -11.33
CA LYS A 274 3.96 -3.58 -12.68
C LYS A 274 3.47 -2.58 -13.72
N GLN A 275 2.21 -2.15 -13.62
CA GLN A 275 1.63 -1.18 -14.54
C GLN A 275 2.32 0.20 -14.41
N GLU A 276 2.61 0.67 -13.19
CA GLU A 276 3.35 1.92 -12.99
C GLU A 276 4.78 1.85 -13.54
N GLN A 277 5.48 0.74 -13.32
CA GLN A 277 6.82 0.53 -13.86
C GLN A 277 6.83 0.49 -15.41
N SER A 278 5.85 -0.18 -16.02
CA SER A 278 5.70 -0.23 -17.47
C SER A 278 5.43 1.17 -18.04
N GLN A 279 4.59 1.96 -17.40
CA GLN A 279 4.28 3.32 -17.83
C GLN A 279 5.49 4.27 -17.65
N ALA A 280 6.24 4.12 -16.55
CA ALA A 280 7.48 4.86 -16.33
C ALA A 280 8.55 4.51 -17.39
N GLY A 281 8.64 3.23 -17.78
CA GLY A 281 9.52 2.78 -18.85
C GLY A 281 9.16 3.38 -20.21
N LEU A 282 7.89 3.41 -20.58
CA LEU A 282 7.39 4.06 -21.80
C LEU A 282 7.69 5.56 -21.80
N ASN A 283 7.38 6.27 -20.73
CA ASN A 283 7.67 7.69 -20.61
C ASN A 283 9.17 8.00 -20.68
N SER A 284 10.03 7.13 -20.15
CA SER A 284 11.48 7.25 -20.24
C SER A 284 11.98 7.05 -21.68
N ALA A 285 11.44 6.05 -22.38
CA ALA A 285 11.78 5.80 -23.79
C ALA A 285 11.31 6.94 -24.71
N GLU A 286 10.12 7.48 -24.49
CA GLU A 286 9.59 8.64 -25.20
C GLU A 286 10.46 9.89 -25.01
N ARG A 287 10.88 10.18 -23.76
CA ARG A 287 11.80 11.30 -23.45
C ARG A 287 13.16 11.09 -24.09
N SER A 288 13.68 9.87 -24.10
CA SER A 288 14.95 9.54 -24.74
C SER A 288 14.88 9.72 -26.25
N ASN A 289 13.81 9.28 -26.89
CA ASN A 289 13.56 9.46 -28.32
C ASN A 289 13.38 10.93 -28.70
N HIS A 290 12.68 11.72 -27.87
CA HIS A 290 12.53 13.16 -28.10
C HIS A 290 13.87 13.87 -28.00
N ARG A 291 14.71 13.54 -27.01
CA ARG A 291 16.05 14.11 -26.85
C ARG A 291 16.99 13.73 -28.01
N ALA A 292 16.89 12.50 -28.51
CA ALA A 292 17.65 12.06 -29.69
C ALA A 292 17.28 12.85 -30.94
N LYS A 293 15.97 13.05 -31.20
CA LYS A 293 15.48 13.86 -32.31
C LYS A 293 15.93 15.33 -32.20
N LEU A 294 15.89 15.92 -31.00
CA LEU A 294 16.35 17.28 -30.78
C LEU A 294 17.84 17.44 -31.03
N ASN A 295 18.65 16.46 -30.58
CA ASN A 295 20.09 16.48 -30.86
C ASN A 295 20.39 16.32 -32.34
N GLU A 296 19.65 15.50 -33.08
CA GLU A 296 19.77 15.34 -34.53
C GLU A 296 19.44 16.66 -35.26
N GLN A 297 18.39 17.36 -34.80
CA GLN A 297 18.05 18.69 -35.37
C GLN A 297 19.16 19.70 -35.15
N LEU A 298 19.68 19.78 -33.92
CA LEU A 298 20.78 20.68 -33.56
C LEU A 298 22.07 20.38 -34.34
N LEU A 299 22.36 19.12 -34.66
CA LEU A 299 23.49 18.77 -35.49
C LEU A 299 23.29 19.22 -36.94
N LYS A 300 22.13 19.04 -37.53
CA LYS A 300 21.79 19.55 -38.87
C LYS A 300 21.89 21.08 -38.95
N GLU A 301 21.34 21.79 -37.97
CA GLU A 301 21.44 23.26 -37.91
C GLU A 301 22.91 23.75 -37.81
N LYS A 302 23.77 23.03 -37.08
CA LYS A 302 25.20 23.33 -37.03
C LYS A 302 25.91 23.05 -38.34
N GLU A 303 25.58 21.93 -38.99
CA GLU A 303 26.13 21.58 -40.32
C GLU A 303 25.72 22.61 -41.39
N GLU A 304 24.45 23.04 -41.41
CA GLU A 304 23.96 24.09 -42.30
C GLU A 304 24.62 25.45 -42.02
N THR A 305 24.83 25.78 -40.73
CA THR A 305 25.53 27.04 -40.36
C THR A 305 26.99 27.01 -40.75
N LEU A 306 27.66 25.88 -40.58
CA LEU A 306 29.06 25.70 -41.03
C LEU A 306 29.17 25.75 -42.56
N SER A 307 28.31 25.09 -43.30
CA SER A 307 28.26 25.15 -44.76
C SER A 307 28.06 26.57 -45.28
N SER A 308 27.12 27.31 -44.68
CA SER A 308 26.87 28.70 -45.05
C SER A 308 28.04 29.67 -44.70
N THR A 309 28.85 29.34 -43.71
CA THR A 309 30.04 30.12 -43.33
C THR A 309 31.20 29.84 -44.29
N TYR A 310 31.35 28.60 -44.71
CA TYR A 310 32.37 28.24 -45.75
C TYR A 310 32.05 28.88 -47.09
N ASP A 311 30.80 28.82 -47.55
CA ASP A 311 30.39 29.47 -48.81
C ASP A 311 30.62 31.00 -48.78
N THR A 312 30.48 31.64 -47.63
CA THR A 312 30.75 33.11 -47.48
C THR A 312 32.25 33.45 -47.42
N GLU A 313 33.12 32.59 -46.89
CA GLU A 313 34.55 32.78 -46.87
C GLU A 313 35.17 32.49 -48.27
N GLU A 314 34.73 31.46 -48.97
CA GLU A 314 35.17 31.13 -50.30
C GLU A 314 34.82 32.24 -51.30
N ASN A 315 33.62 32.79 -51.22
CA ASN A 315 33.20 33.95 -52.03
C ASN A 315 33.94 35.26 -51.65
N ARG A 316 34.39 35.46 -50.42
CA ARG A 316 35.22 36.58 -50.01
C ARG A 316 36.68 36.49 -50.53
N ASN A 317 37.22 35.28 -50.53
CA ASN A 317 38.57 35.02 -51.00
C ASN A 317 38.66 35.15 -52.54
N VAL A 318 37.64 34.73 -53.26
CA VAL A 318 37.54 34.96 -54.73
C VAL A 318 37.38 36.42 -55.08
N ALA A 319 36.67 37.22 -54.24
CA ALA A 319 36.53 38.69 -54.46
C ALA A 319 37.77 39.48 -54.07
N ALA A 320 38.67 38.96 -53.21
CA ALA A 320 39.88 39.64 -52.76
C ALA A 320 41.13 39.34 -53.59
N GLY A 321 41.10 38.45 -54.55
CA GLY A 321 42.22 38.21 -55.48
C GLY A 321 43.51 37.72 -54.81
N ILE A 322 43.43 37.00 -53.72
CA ILE A 322 44.58 36.48 -52.99
C ILE A 322 44.89 35.07 -53.50
N ASP A 323 45.92 34.93 -54.32
CA ASP A 323 46.56 33.63 -54.60
C ASP A 323 47.34 33.20 -53.36
N LEU A 324 46.97 32.09 -52.81
CA LEU A 324 47.74 31.41 -51.77
C LEU A 324 48.58 30.33 -52.41
N ASP A 325 49.88 30.65 -52.57
CA ASP A 325 50.89 29.67 -52.94
C ASP A 325 51.03 28.61 -51.85
N ALA A 326 51.11 27.35 -52.29
CA ALA A 326 51.41 26.20 -51.45
C ALA A 326 52.83 26.34 -50.89
N ASP A 327 52.93 26.19 -49.59
CA ASP A 327 53.99 25.55 -48.80
C ASP A 327 54.00 26.06 -47.36
N GLY A 328 53.74 25.23 -46.45
CA GLY A 328 53.83 25.53 -45.03
C GLY A 328 53.52 24.34 -44.12
N ASP A 329 54.56 23.56 -43.94
CA ASP A 329 54.58 22.50 -42.90
C ASP A 329 54.24 23.07 -41.53
N VAL A 330 53.26 22.45 -40.84
CA VAL A 330 53.01 22.73 -39.44
C VAL A 330 53.35 21.48 -38.64
N GLU A 331 54.43 21.56 -37.91
CA GLU A 331 54.84 20.60 -36.88
C GLU A 331 53.85 20.61 -35.74
N LEU A 332 53.35 19.43 -35.41
CA LEU A 332 52.57 19.17 -34.22
C LEU A 332 53.50 18.96 -33.02
N ASN A 333 53.43 19.90 -32.06
CA ASN A 333 54.07 19.73 -30.79
C ASN A 333 53.19 18.93 -29.83
N GLU A 334 53.65 17.70 -29.53
CA GLU A 334 53.17 16.90 -28.41
C GLU A 334 53.73 17.44 -27.08
N SER A 335 52.89 17.83 -26.17
CA SER A 335 53.26 18.06 -24.76
C SER A 335 52.39 17.28 -23.81
N GLU A 336 52.94 16.18 -23.33
CA GLU A 336 52.93 15.63 -21.98
C GLU A 336 51.67 15.80 -21.10
N GLU A 337 50.92 14.74 -21.00
CA GLU A 337 50.10 14.47 -19.80
C GLU A 337 50.89 13.68 -18.74
N LYS A 338 51.19 14.32 -17.64
CA LYS A 338 51.78 13.69 -16.46
C LYS A 338 50.71 13.02 -15.59
N LYS A 339 50.95 11.72 -15.36
CA LYS A 339 50.38 10.84 -14.30
C LYS A 339 50.35 11.54 -12.94
N GLN A 340 49.20 11.38 -12.22
CA GLN A 340 49.23 11.33 -10.77
C GLN A 340 48.36 10.17 -10.27
N THR A 341 49.05 9.13 -9.82
CA THR A 341 48.56 8.08 -8.94
C THR A 341 48.55 8.57 -7.52
N HIS A 342 47.45 8.45 -6.81
CA HIS A 342 47.50 8.47 -5.34
C HIS A 342 46.93 7.16 -4.75
N LYS A 343 47.87 6.43 -4.14
CA LYS A 343 47.63 5.41 -3.14
C LYS A 343 47.12 6.07 -1.87
N THR A 344 46.14 5.48 -1.20
CA THR A 344 46.09 5.51 0.25
C THR A 344 45.50 4.21 0.80
N ARG A 345 46.33 3.59 1.66
CA ARG A 345 46.03 2.51 2.60
C ARG A 345 45.30 3.12 3.81
N ARG A 346 44.32 2.50 4.34
CA ARG A 346 44.15 1.81 5.62
C ARG A 346 42.72 1.43 5.85
#